data_f85707cd70d310803da7a5e81965fc0c
#
_entry.id   f85707cd70d310803da7a5e81965fc0c
#
_cell.length_a   1.000
_cell.length_b   1.000
_cell.length_c   1.000
_cell.angle_alpha   90.00
_cell.angle_beta   90.00
_cell.angle_gamma   90.00
#
_symmetry.space_group_name_H-M   'P 1'
#
loop_
_entity.id
_entity.type
_entity.pdbx_description
1 polymer ?
#
loop_
_entity_poly.entity_id
_entity_poly.type
_entity_poly.pdbx_seq_one_letter_code
_entity_poly.pdbx_strand_id
1 'polypeptide(L)'
;MAKPTAKNEEPEAPAAPPEPPPTPKAVAALLVGWFLPGVGHLMLRRWGRGALLLVSVWTMFLLGLGMEGKVYVFNTGDLLDILGFIGDLGAGGLYFLARGMDWGKGAINLATADYGTKFIIVAGLLNIISAVDAYHIAVGKKP
;
A
#
# COMPACT_ATOMS: atom_id res chain seq x y z
N MET A 1 30.72 51.88 1.97
CA MET A 1 29.46 51.65 2.73
C MET A 1 28.58 50.76 1.90
N ALA A 2 28.53 49.48 2.22
CA ALA A 2 27.69 48.52 1.54
C ALA A 2 26.29 48.55 2.20
N LYS A 3 25.25 48.75 1.38
CA LYS A 3 23.85 48.79 1.79
C LYS A 3 23.41 47.37 2.14
N PRO A 4 22.75 47.12 3.29
CA PRO A 4 22.30 45.79 3.62
C PRO A 4 21.17 45.40 2.65
N THR A 5 21.33 44.27 1.98
CA THR A 5 20.32 43.65 1.13
C THR A 5 19.14 43.25 2.01
N ALA A 6 17.98 43.87 1.76
CA ALA A 6 16.73 43.46 2.39
C ALA A 6 16.46 42.00 2.01
N LYS A 7 16.46 41.15 3.01
CA LYS A 7 16.03 39.74 2.91
C LYS A 7 14.52 39.80 2.60
N ASN A 8 14.16 39.45 1.37
CA ASN A 8 12.76 39.26 1.02
C ASN A 8 12.22 38.11 1.90
N GLU A 9 11.53 38.47 2.96
CA GLU A 9 10.72 37.51 3.71
C GLU A 9 9.55 37.17 2.80
N GLU A 10 9.67 36.00 2.16
CA GLU A 10 8.56 35.37 1.44
C GLU A 10 7.42 35.19 2.48
N PRO A 11 6.18 35.58 2.17
CA PRO A 11 5.07 35.45 3.12
C PRO A 11 4.94 34.00 3.52
N GLU A 12 5.13 33.73 4.81
CA GLU A 12 4.97 32.39 5.38
C GLU A 12 3.55 31.90 5.03
N ALA A 13 3.46 30.83 4.24
CA ALA A 13 2.19 30.26 3.83
C ALA A 13 1.35 29.98 5.09
N PRO A 14 0.06 30.29 5.11
CA PRO A 14 -0.79 30.05 6.28
C PRO A 14 -0.63 28.61 6.74
N ALA A 15 -0.34 28.44 8.04
CA ALA A 15 -0.20 27.12 8.65
C ALA A 15 -1.42 26.25 8.29
N ALA A 16 -1.17 25.07 7.71
CA ALA A 16 -2.25 24.14 7.37
C ALA A 16 -3.12 23.89 8.61
N PRO A 17 -4.47 23.87 8.47
CA PRO A 17 -5.34 23.61 9.61
C PRO A 17 -4.96 22.29 10.28
N PRO A 18 -5.04 22.21 11.63
CA PRO A 18 -4.65 21.02 12.38
C PRO A 18 -5.41 19.80 11.87
N GLU A 19 -4.69 18.70 11.72
CA GLU A 19 -5.28 17.45 11.24
C GLU A 19 -6.39 16.98 12.20
N PRO A 20 -7.58 16.60 11.70
CA PRO A 20 -8.62 16.05 12.56
C PRO A 20 -8.11 14.77 13.25
N PRO A 21 -8.46 14.56 14.52
CA PRO A 21 -8.02 13.39 15.27
C PRO A 21 -8.50 12.09 14.62
N PRO A 22 -7.71 11.01 14.69
CA PRO A 22 -8.09 9.72 14.12
C PRO A 22 -9.37 9.20 14.80
N THR A 23 -10.42 9.00 14.02
CA THR A 23 -11.65 8.39 14.52
C THR A 23 -11.51 6.87 14.56
N PRO A 24 -12.17 6.16 15.50
CA PRO A 24 -12.14 4.69 15.53
C PRO A 24 -12.57 4.06 14.20
N LYS A 25 -13.51 4.69 13.50
CA LYS A 25 -13.95 4.27 12.17
C LYS A 25 -12.85 4.40 11.11
N ALA A 26 -12.05 5.44 11.17
CA ALA A 26 -10.95 5.65 10.24
C ALA A 26 -9.83 4.62 10.45
N VAL A 27 -9.49 4.33 11.71
CA VAL A 27 -8.52 3.29 12.05
C VAL A 27 -9.04 1.91 11.61
N ALA A 28 -10.31 1.61 11.85
CA ALA A 28 -10.93 0.37 11.40
C ALA A 28 -10.90 0.25 9.86
N ALA A 29 -11.22 1.31 9.11
CA ALA A 29 -11.17 1.32 7.66
C ALA A 29 -9.74 1.09 7.13
N LEU A 30 -8.72 1.64 7.80
CA LEU A 30 -7.32 1.42 7.47
C LEU A 30 -6.93 -0.06 7.68
N LEU A 31 -7.16 -0.59 8.88
CA LEU A 31 -6.72 -1.94 9.25
C LEU A 31 -7.46 -3.02 8.45
N VAL A 32 -8.79 -2.89 8.35
CA VAL A 32 -9.60 -3.83 7.55
C VAL A 32 -9.28 -3.71 6.07
N GLY A 33 -9.09 -2.49 5.57
CA GLY A 33 -8.70 -2.24 4.18
C GLY A 33 -7.32 -2.76 3.85
N TRP A 34 -6.38 -2.73 4.80
CA TRP A 34 -5.06 -3.33 4.63
C TRP A 34 -5.14 -4.87 4.62
N PHE A 35 -5.88 -5.46 5.57
CA PHE A 35 -5.99 -6.91 5.67
C PHE A 35 -6.79 -7.53 4.52
N LEU A 36 -7.90 -6.88 4.14
CA LEU A 36 -8.75 -7.29 3.01
C LEU A 36 -8.78 -6.17 1.96
N PRO A 37 -8.02 -6.31 0.86
CA PRO A 37 -7.93 -5.29 -0.19
C PRO A 37 -9.31 -4.80 -0.65
N GLY A 38 -9.49 -3.47 -0.67
CA GLY A 38 -10.73 -2.83 -1.14
C GLY A 38 -11.85 -2.75 -0.09
N VAL A 39 -11.86 -3.58 0.97
CA VAL A 39 -12.95 -3.62 1.96
C VAL A 39 -13.04 -2.33 2.77
N GLY A 40 -11.94 -1.63 3.03
CA GLY A 40 -11.96 -0.33 3.68
C GLY A 40 -12.88 0.68 2.97
N HIS A 41 -12.85 0.71 1.64
CA HIS A 41 -13.75 1.55 0.83
C HIS A 41 -15.19 1.07 0.84
N LEU A 42 -15.41 -0.26 0.85
CA LEU A 42 -16.75 -0.83 0.93
C LEU A 42 -17.42 -0.46 2.27
N MET A 43 -16.69 -0.48 3.38
CA MET A 43 -17.18 -0.02 4.69
C MET A 43 -17.61 1.45 4.67
N LEU A 44 -16.97 2.28 3.84
CA LEU A 44 -17.29 3.69 3.67
C LEU A 44 -18.38 3.92 2.60
N ARG A 45 -19.04 2.86 2.14
CA ARG A 45 -20.06 2.87 1.08
C ARG A 45 -19.57 3.39 -0.28
N ARG A 46 -18.26 3.34 -0.52
CA ARG A 46 -17.62 3.70 -1.79
C ARG A 46 -17.47 2.43 -2.66
N TRP A 47 -18.61 1.85 -3.04
CA TRP A 47 -18.69 0.55 -3.71
C TRP A 47 -17.85 0.45 -4.97
N GLY A 48 -17.92 1.47 -5.85
CA GLY A 48 -17.16 1.46 -7.10
C GLY A 48 -15.65 1.44 -6.89
N ARG A 49 -15.13 2.31 -6.00
CA ARG A 49 -13.69 2.34 -5.67
C ARG A 49 -13.27 1.05 -4.97
N GLY A 50 -14.07 0.57 -4.00
CA GLY A 50 -13.78 -0.65 -3.27
C GLY A 50 -13.72 -1.87 -4.17
N ALA A 51 -14.70 -2.05 -5.06
CA ALA A 51 -14.74 -3.16 -6.00
C ALA A 51 -13.56 -3.12 -7.00
N LEU A 52 -13.24 -1.93 -7.55
CA LEU A 52 -12.13 -1.76 -8.49
C LEU A 52 -10.79 -2.10 -7.82
N LEU A 53 -10.54 -1.58 -6.62
CA LEU A 53 -9.31 -1.86 -5.88
C LEU A 53 -9.21 -3.33 -5.47
N LEU A 54 -10.32 -3.92 -5.00
CA LEU A 54 -10.38 -5.34 -4.67
C LEU A 54 -9.99 -6.18 -5.88
N VAL A 55 -10.67 -5.98 -7.02
CA VAL A 55 -10.41 -6.75 -8.25
C VAL A 55 -8.97 -6.54 -8.72
N SER A 56 -8.49 -5.29 -8.73
CA SER A 56 -7.13 -4.99 -9.20
C SER A 56 -6.06 -5.67 -8.35
N VAL A 57 -6.12 -5.51 -7.02
CA VAL A 57 -5.12 -6.09 -6.11
C VAL A 57 -5.15 -7.62 -6.18
N TRP A 58 -6.34 -8.23 -6.13
CA TRP A 58 -6.48 -9.68 -6.22
C TRP A 58 -5.97 -10.21 -7.57
N THR A 59 -6.35 -9.58 -8.68
CA THR A 59 -5.91 -10.00 -10.00
C THR A 59 -4.38 -9.93 -10.13
N MET A 60 -3.78 -8.81 -9.72
CA MET A 60 -2.32 -8.66 -9.78
C MET A 60 -1.62 -9.68 -8.90
N PHE A 61 -2.11 -9.90 -7.68
CA PHE A 61 -1.51 -10.87 -6.75
C PHE A 61 -1.60 -12.29 -7.29
N LEU A 62 -2.79 -12.71 -7.77
CA LEU A 62 -3.00 -14.05 -8.34
C LEU A 62 -2.22 -14.26 -9.64
N LEU A 63 -2.15 -13.25 -10.52
CA LEU A 63 -1.31 -13.31 -11.72
C LEU A 63 0.16 -13.46 -11.33
N GLY A 64 0.62 -12.71 -10.33
CA GLY A 64 1.97 -12.83 -9.83
C GLY A 64 2.30 -14.24 -9.33
N LEU A 65 1.39 -14.85 -8.57
CA LEU A 65 1.53 -16.25 -8.13
C LEU A 65 1.47 -17.23 -9.31
N GLY A 66 0.56 -17.02 -10.26
CA GLY A 66 0.44 -17.86 -11.48
C GLY A 66 1.66 -17.79 -12.39
N MET A 67 2.44 -16.72 -12.31
CA MET A 67 3.73 -16.56 -12.99
C MET A 67 4.91 -17.12 -12.16
N GLU A 68 4.62 -17.90 -11.13
CA GLU A 68 5.62 -18.45 -10.19
C GLU A 68 6.43 -17.37 -9.45
N GLY A 69 5.81 -16.22 -9.18
CA GLY A 69 6.43 -15.13 -8.45
C GLY A 69 6.86 -15.56 -7.04
N LYS A 70 7.98 -14.98 -6.57
CA LYS A 70 8.49 -15.19 -5.22
C LYS A 70 7.75 -14.27 -4.25
N VAL A 71 7.26 -14.82 -3.15
CA VAL A 71 6.78 -14.08 -1.99
C VAL A 71 7.92 -14.00 -0.98
N TYR A 72 8.37 -12.78 -0.69
CA TYR A 72 9.52 -12.56 0.19
C TYR A 72 9.18 -12.85 1.64
N VAL A 73 10.18 -13.35 2.36
CA VAL A 73 10.15 -13.56 3.81
C VAL A 73 11.13 -12.59 4.44
N PHE A 74 10.86 -12.17 5.66
CA PHE A 74 11.78 -11.30 6.38
C PHE A 74 13.18 -11.93 6.46
N ASN A 75 14.14 -11.27 5.83
CA ASN A 75 15.55 -11.65 5.83
C ASN A 75 16.39 -10.38 5.92
N THR A 76 17.30 -10.33 6.87
CA THR A 76 18.17 -9.16 7.11
C THR A 76 19.45 -9.19 6.29
N GLY A 77 19.65 -10.20 5.46
CA GLY A 77 20.89 -10.40 4.70
C GLY A 77 21.00 -9.49 3.46
N ASP A 78 19.88 -9.06 2.89
CA ASP A 78 19.84 -8.23 1.68
C ASP A 78 18.75 -7.13 1.80
N LEU A 79 19.14 -5.91 1.45
CA LEU A 79 18.22 -4.77 1.44
C LEU A 79 17.05 -4.96 0.45
N LEU A 80 17.30 -5.60 -0.68
CA LEU A 80 16.26 -5.89 -1.68
C LEU A 80 15.23 -6.89 -1.15
N ASP A 81 15.66 -7.90 -0.40
CA ASP A 81 14.77 -8.86 0.26
C ASP A 81 13.88 -8.15 1.32
N ILE A 82 14.44 -7.21 2.06
CA ILE A 82 13.68 -6.41 3.04
C ILE A 82 12.63 -5.55 2.34
N LEU A 83 12.99 -4.86 1.26
CA LEU A 83 12.06 -4.04 0.49
C LEU A 83 10.98 -4.89 -0.17
N GLY A 84 11.35 -6.04 -0.72
CA GLY A 84 10.40 -7.02 -1.27
C GLY A 84 9.42 -7.51 -0.22
N PHE A 85 9.92 -7.86 0.96
CA PHE A 85 9.07 -8.27 2.10
C PHE A 85 8.09 -7.19 2.53
N ILE A 86 8.52 -5.92 2.62
CA ILE A 86 7.62 -4.80 2.97
C ILE A 86 6.54 -4.64 1.90
N GLY A 87 6.90 -4.73 0.61
CA GLY A 87 5.95 -4.69 -0.48
C GLY A 87 4.92 -5.82 -0.40
N ASP A 88 5.37 -7.04 -0.22
CA ASP A 88 4.50 -8.23 -0.13
C ASP A 88 3.61 -8.20 1.12
N LEU A 89 4.16 -7.77 2.26
CA LEU A 89 3.39 -7.57 3.50
C LEU A 89 2.27 -6.54 3.32
N GLY A 90 2.48 -5.58 2.42
CA GLY A 90 1.45 -4.63 2.02
C GLY A 90 0.19 -5.28 1.46
N ALA A 91 0.29 -6.48 0.87
CA ALA A 91 -0.87 -7.24 0.40
C ALA A 91 -1.77 -7.75 1.54
N GLY A 92 -1.36 -7.56 2.80
CA GLY A 92 -2.15 -7.87 3.98
C GLY A 92 -2.54 -9.34 4.07
N GLY A 93 -3.84 -9.63 4.13
CA GLY A 93 -4.34 -10.99 4.26
C GLY A 93 -3.91 -11.93 3.14
N LEU A 94 -3.72 -11.42 1.92
CA LEU A 94 -3.23 -12.22 0.78
C LEU A 94 -1.81 -12.73 1.00
N TYR A 95 -0.95 -11.92 1.61
CA TYR A 95 0.40 -12.35 1.99
C TYR A 95 0.35 -13.53 2.95
N PHE A 96 -0.43 -13.41 4.03
CA PHE A 96 -0.56 -14.48 5.03
C PHE A 96 -1.20 -15.73 4.43
N LEU A 97 -2.18 -15.58 3.53
CA LEU A 97 -2.80 -16.69 2.82
C LEU A 97 -1.76 -17.42 1.95
N ALA A 98 -1.00 -16.70 1.13
CA ALA A 98 0.01 -17.30 0.27
C ALA A 98 1.09 -18.02 1.09
N ARG A 99 1.50 -17.44 2.22
CA ARG A 99 2.47 -18.07 3.13
C ARG A 99 1.89 -19.31 3.80
N GLY A 100 0.64 -19.27 4.26
CA GLY A 100 -0.02 -20.40 4.90
C GLY A 100 -0.29 -21.57 3.95
N MET A 101 -0.49 -21.29 2.67
CA MET A 101 -0.66 -22.29 1.63
C MET A 101 0.65 -22.71 0.95
N ASP A 102 1.76 -22.18 1.42
CA ASP A 102 3.10 -22.46 0.91
C ASP A 102 3.30 -22.07 -0.58
N TRP A 103 2.61 -21.03 -1.01
CA TRP A 103 2.71 -20.44 -2.34
C TRP A 103 3.83 -19.39 -2.42
N GLY A 104 4.21 -19.02 -3.65
CA GLY A 104 5.20 -17.97 -3.87
C GLY A 104 6.64 -18.40 -3.60
N LYS A 105 6.98 -19.64 -3.93
CA LYS A 105 8.34 -20.20 -3.83
C LYS A 105 9.13 -20.11 -5.15
N GLY A 106 8.67 -19.26 -6.07
CA GLY A 106 9.30 -19.13 -7.38
C GLY A 106 10.77 -18.71 -7.32
N ALA A 107 11.52 -19.17 -8.29
CA ALA A 107 12.93 -18.83 -8.44
C ALA A 107 13.06 -17.64 -9.40
N ILE A 108 13.54 -16.50 -8.89
CA ILE A 108 13.67 -15.24 -9.66
C ILE A 108 14.73 -15.28 -10.78
N ASN A 109 15.41 -16.42 -10.97
CA ASN A 109 16.29 -16.63 -12.13
C ASN A 109 15.52 -16.88 -13.44
N LEU A 110 14.21 -17.13 -13.37
CA LEU A 110 13.32 -17.21 -14.52
C LEU A 110 12.66 -15.86 -14.76
N ALA A 111 12.71 -15.36 -15.99
CA ALA A 111 12.11 -14.06 -16.33
C ALA A 111 10.62 -13.97 -15.94
N THR A 112 9.87 -15.06 -16.13
CA THR A 112 8.45 -15.13 -15.76
C THR A 112 8.24 -14.95 -14.25
N ALA A 113 9.03 -15.64 -13.43
CA ALA A 113 8.97 -15.55 -11.98
C ALA A 113 9.42 -14.17 -11.46
N ASP A 114 10.39 -13.54 -12.13
CA ASP A 114 10.82 -12.17 -11.82
C ASP A 114 9.68 -11.16 -12.06
N TYR A 115 8.98 -11.27 -13.19
CA TYR A 115 7.78 -10.45 -13.44
C TYR A 115 6.68 -10.76 -12.43
N GLY A 116 6.41 -12.04 -12.15
CA GLY A 116 5.42 -12.46 -11.15
C GLY A 116 5.69 -11.86 -9.77
N THR A 117 6.94 -11.84 -9.34
CA THR A 117 7.40 -11.23 -8.10
C THR A 117 7.07 -9.73 -8.06
N LYS A 118 7.35 -9.01 -9.16
CA LYS A 118 7.02 -7.59 -9.27
C LYS A 118 5.52 -7.33 -9.21
N PHE A 119 4.70 -8.19 -9.83
CA PHE A 119 3.24 -8.10 -9.73
C PHE A 119 2.75 -8.24 -8.29
N ILE A 120 3.30 -9.16 -7.50
CA ILE A 120 2.95 -9.35 -6.09
C ILE A 120 3.32 -8.12 -5.27
N ILE A 121 4.54 -7.61 -5.42
CA ILE A 121 5.00 -6.39 -4.72
C ILE A 121 4.11 -5.19 -5.05
N VAL A 122 3.81 -4.97 -6.35
CA VAL A 122 2.96 -3.85 -6.77
C VAL A 122 1.54 -4.00 -6.24
N ALA A 123 0.98 -5.22 -6.20
CA ALA A 123 -0.31 -5.47 -5.58
C ALA A 123 -0.32 -5.08 -4.10
N GLY A 124 0.73 -5.40 -3.36
CA GLY A 124 0.88 -5.02 -1.96
C GLY A 124 1.01 -3.51 -1.77
N LEU A 125 1.82 -2.83 -2.56
CA LEU A 125 1.95 -1.38 -2.52
C LEU A 125 0.63 -0.67 -2.86
N LEU A 126 -0.09 -1.16 -3.87
CA LEU A 126 -1.41 -0.64 -4.24
C LEU A 126 -2.41 -0.81 -3.09
N ASN A 127 -2.34 -1.94 -2.36
CA ASN A 127 -3.19 -2.16 -1.20
C ASN A 127 -2.88 -1.20 -0.04
N ILE A 128 -1.60 -0.91 0.23
CA ILE A 128 -1.21 0.09 1.23
C ILE A 128 -1.80 1.46 0.86
N ILE A 129 -1.63 1.89 -0.38
CA ILE A 129 -2.18 3.16 -0.87
C ILE A 129 -3.71 3.18 -0.72
N SER A 130 -4.38 2.08 -1.08
CA SER A 130 -5.82 1.91 -0.91
C SER A 130 -6.25 2.03 0.54
N ALA A 131 -5.56 1.38 1.47
CA ALA A 131 -5.88 1.43 2.90
C ALA A 131 -5.72 2.86 3.47
N VAL A 132 -4.64 3.55 3.10
CA VAL A 132 -4.41 4.95 3.49
C VAL A 132 -5.45 5.89 2.87
N ASP A 133 -5.86 5.65 1.62
CA ASP A 133 -6.92 6.43 0.97
C ASP A 133 -8.27 6.25 1.69
N ALA A 134 -8.62 5.02 2.06
CA ALA A 134 -9.82 4.74 2.87
C ALA A 134 -9.77 5.47 4.23
N TYR A 135 -8.61 5.51 4.88
CA TYR A 135 -8.42 6.28 6.11
C TYR A 135 -8.69 7.78 5.87
N HIS A 136 -8.11 8.38 4.83
CA HIS A 136 -8.30 9.81 4.53
C HIS A 136 -9.75 10.16 4.21
N ILE A 137 -10.48 9.27 3.53
CA ILE A 137 -11.92 9.42 3.30
C ILE A 137 -12.68 9.35 4.63
N ALA A 138 -12.35 8.42 5.51
CA ALA A 138 -13.01 8.24 6.80
C ALA A 138 -12.80 9.42 7.76
N VAL A 139 -11.66 10.12 7.67
CA VAL A 139 -11.35 11.34 8.46
C VAL A 139 -11.94 12.61 7.80
N GLY A 140 -12.50 12.50 6.60
CA GLY A 140 -13.09 13.63 5.88
C GLY A 140 -12.08 14.52 5.15
N LYS A 141 -10.82 14.07 4.97
CA LYS A 141 -9.82 14.80 4.17
C LYS A 141 -10.07 14.71 2.66
N LYS A 142 -10.85 13.73 2.23
CA LYS A 142 -11.21 13.49 0.83
C LYS A 142 -12.71 13.19 0.71
N PRO A 143 -13.34 13.67 -0.40
CA PRO A 143 -14.74 13.37 -0.68
C PRO A 143 -14.97 11.91 -1.07
#